data_7c9ba429367f7390471ad4b8c427551a
#
_entry.id   7c9ba429367f7390471ad4b8c427551a
#
_cell.length_a   1.000
_cell.length_b   1.000
_cell.length_c   1.000
_cell.angle_alpha   90.00
_cell.angle_beta   90.00
_cell.angle_gamma   90.00
#
_symmetry.space_group_name_H-M   'P 1'
#
loop_
_entity.id
_entity.type
_entity.pdbx_description
1 polymer ?
#
loop_
_entity_poly.entity_id
_entity_poly.type
_entity_poly.pdbx_seq_one_letter_code
_entity_poly.pdbx_strand_id
1 'polypeptide(L)'
;MKFKSEFLNEIKERGFIYQNIEIENLDKIMSKNKITGYIGFDITSDSLHVGSLIQLMLLHWLDFYGHQSIALVGGGTTLIGDPSGKDQTRKILGKDDINKNIKNIEQTFSRFIDLKKNSLIINNYDWLSNINYIDF
;
A
#
# COMPACT_ATOMS: atom_id res chain seq x y z
N MET A 1 -9.33 22.16 13.03
CA MET A 1 -9.67 22.47 11.63
C MET A 1 -10.55 21.33 11.09
N LYS A 2 -11.66 21.61 10.43
CA LYS A 2 -12.54 20.62 9.80
C LYS A 2 -12.27 20.63 8.30
N PHE A 3 -12.03 19.46 7.70
CA PHE A 3 -11.82 19.34 6.25
C PHE A 3 -13.16 19.29 5.50
N LYS A 4 -13.12 19.55 4.21
CA LYS A 4 -14.26 19.35 3.30
C LYS A 4 -14.39 17.88 2.92
N SER A 5 -13.27 17.18 2.79
CA SER A 5 -13.19 15.74 2.52
C SER A 5 -13.64 14.94 3.76
N GLU A 6 -14.59 14.06 3.58
CA GLU A 6 -15.04 13.14 4.64
C GLU A 6 -13.93 12.17 5.03
N PHE A 7 -13.19 11.67 4.06
CA PHE A 7 -12.03 10.81 4.30
C PHE A 7 -10.99 11.49 5.21
N LEU A 8 -10.61 12.74 4.93
CA LEU A 8 -9.61 13.45 5.74
C LEU A 8 -10.12 13.74 7.16
N ASN A 9 -11.41 13.98 7.35
CA ASN A 9 -12.00 14.13 8.68
C ASN A 9 -11.91 12.81 9.46
N GLU A 10 -12.28 11.68 8.83
CA GLU A 10 -12.24 10.35 9.43
C GLU A 10 -10.83 9.96 9.89
N ILE A 11 -9.85 10.05 9.00
CA ILE A 11 -8.47 9.67 9.33
C ILE A 11 -7.83 10.62 10.36
N LYS A 12 -8.27 11.88 10.42
CA LYS A 12 -7.87 12.83 11.45
C LYS A 12 -8.44 12.46 12.80
N GLU A 13 -9.75 12.18 12.88
CA GLU A 13 -10.43 11.80 14.11
C GLU A 13 -9.85 10.54 14.74
N ARG A 14 -9.45 9.59 13.87
CA ARG A 14 -8.78 8.34 14.27
C ARG A 14 -7.31 8.47 14.58
N GLY A 15 -6.72 9.65 14.43
CA GLY A 15 -5.31 9.90 14.74
C GLY A 15 -4.31 9.35 13.71
N PHE A 16 -4.73 9.08 12.46
CA PHE A 16 -3.83 8.62 11.41
C PHE A 16 -2.90 9.72 10.86
N ILE A 17 -3.25 11.00 11.04
CA ILE A 17 -2.47 12.12 10.52
C ILE A 17 -1.43 12.54 11.55
N TYR A 18 -0.19 12.08 11.37
CA TYR A 18 0.97 12.53 12.16
C TYR A 18 1.75 13.61 11.43
N GLN A 19 2.07 13.36 10.16
CA GLN A 19 2.72 14.33 9.27
C GLN A 19 1.96 14.39 7.95
N ASN A 20 2.00 15.53 7.32
CA ASN A 20 1.38 15.73 6.01
C ASN A 20 2.14 16.76 5.18
N ILE A 21 1.99 16.67 3.88
CA ILE A 21 2.48 17.65 2.90
C ILE A 21 1.24 18.16 2.18
N GLU A 22 1.06 19.50 2.16
CA GLU A 22 -0.02 20.17 1.42
C GLU A 22 -1.44 19.64 1.69
N ILE A 23 -1.76 19.30 2.92
CA ILE A 23 -3.07 18.71 3.28
C ILE A 23 -4.26 19.58 2.86
N GLU A 24 -4.09 20.90 2.81
CA GLU A 24 -5.14 21.81 2.35
C GLU A 24 -5.42 21.67 0.86
N ASN A 25 -4.39 21.44 0.04
CA ASN A 25 -4.54 21.15 -1.38
C ASN A 25 -5.17 19.78 -1.58
N LEU A 26 -4.74 18.80 -0.81
CA LEU A 26 -5.32 17.46 -0.82
C LEU A 26 -6.82 17.52 -0.47
N ASP A 27 -7.22 18.27 0.55
CA ASP A 27 -8.63 18.47 0.92
C ASP A 27 -9.46 19.08 -0.21
N LYS A 28 -8.92 20.10 -0.90
CA LYS A 28 -9.57 20.71 -2.05
C LYS A 28 -9.78 19.73 -3.20
N ILE A 29 -8.80 18.88 -3.47
CA ILE A 29 -8.87 17.89 -4.55
C ILE A 29 -9.85 16.77 -4.20
N MET A 30 -9.72 16.19 -3.01
CA MET A 30 -10.54 15.07 -2.55
C MET A 30 -12.01 15.44 -2.35
N SER A 31 -12.30 16.69 -2.00
CA SER A 31 -13.68 17.16 -1.84
C SER A 31 -14.44 17.27 -3.18
N LYS A 32 -13.75 17.24 -4.31
CA LYS A 32 -14.34 17.42 -5.65
C LYS A 32 -14.13 16.24 -6.58
N ASN A 33 -13.10 15.45 -6.35
CA ASN A 33 -12.66 14.41 -7.27
C ASN A 33 -12.42 13.10 -6.54
N LYS A 34 -12.64 12.00 -7.26
CA LYS A 34 -12.12 10.70 -6.88
C LYS A 34 -10.60 10.72 -7.10
N ILE A 35 -9.83 10.32 -6.11
CA ILE A 35 -8.37 10.19 -6.22
C ILE A 35 -7.96 8.72 -6.12
N THR A 36 -6.72 8.44 -6.51
CA THR A 36 -6.06 7.15 -6.29
C THR A 36 -4.95 7.35 -5.26
N GLY A 37 -4.97 6.53 -4.22
CA GLY A 37 -3.90 6.46 -3.22
C GLY A 37 -3.32 5.06 -3.15
N TYR A 38 -2.02 4.94 -2.86
CA TYR A 38 -1.37 3.64 -2.71
C TYR A 38 -0.50 3.57 -1.46
N ILE A 39 -0.30 2.35 -0.97
CA ILE A 39 0.63 2.05 0.11
C ILE A 39 1.43 0.81 -0.29
N GLY A 40 2.76 0.86 -0.09
CA GLY A 40 3.68 -0.24 -0.36
C GLY A 40 3.73 -1.24 0.80
N PHE A 41 3.80 -2.53 0.46
CA PHE A 41 3.93 -3.64 1.40
C PHE A 41 5.07 -4.56 0.98
N ASP A 42 6.03 -4.78 1.89
CA ASP A 42 7.08 -5.79 1.70
C ASP A 42 6.51 -7.21 1.83
N ILE A 43 6.99 -8.11 0.99
CA ILE A 43 6.52 -9.50 0.91
C ILE A 43 7.58 -10.47 1.48
N THR A 44 8.12 -10.13 2.63
CA THR A 44 9.16 -10.92 3.29
C THR A 44 8.63 -12.09 4.11
N SER A 45 7.31 -12.18 4.30
CA SER A 45 6.61 -13.21 5.07
C SER A 45 5.28 -13.56 4.41
N ASP A 46 4.71 -14.70 4.75
CA ASP A 46 3.39 -15.16 4.32
C ASP A 46 2.22 -14.46 5.02
N SER A 47 2.52 -13.61 5.98
CA SER A 47 1.54 -12.86 6.78
C SER A 47 2.02 -11.45 7.08
N LEU A 48 1.07 -10.56 7.33
CA LEU A 48 1.33 -9.19 7.74
C LEU A 48 1.39 -9.10 9.27
N HIS A 49 2.33 -8.33 9.78
CA HIS A 49 2.39 -8.03 11.21
C HIS A 49 1.42 -6.90 11.59
N VAL A 50 1.17 -6.74 12.90
CA VAL A 50 0.21 -5.76 13.41
C VAL A 50 0.48 -4.30 12.96
N GLY A 51 1.74 -3.93 12.71
CA GLY A 51 2.09 -2.61 12.18
C GLY A 51 1.50 -2.34 10.80
N SER A 52 1.31 -3.36 9.98
CA SER A 52 0.67 -3.24 8.66
C SER A 52 -0.84 -3.00 8.75
N LEU A 53 -1.47 -3.26 9.89
CA LEU A 53 -2.90 -3.02 10.09
C LEU A 53 -3.26 -1.54 9.94
N ILE A 54 -2.41 -0.64 10.43
CA ILE A 54 -2.61 0.82 10.27
C ILE A 54 -2.67 1.18 8.79
N GLN A 55 -1.75 0.65 8.00
CA GLN A 55 -1.68 0.87 6.56
C GLN A 55 -2.91 0.31 5.83
N LEU A 56 -3.36 -0.90 6.20
CA LEU A 56 -4.57 -1.51 5.66
C LEU A 56 -5.83 -0.71 6.01
N MET A 57 -5.93 -0.23 7.25
CA MET A 57 -7.05 0.60 7.68
C MET A 57 -7.09 1.93 6.92
N LEU A 58 -5.94 2.51 6.60
CA LEU A 58 -5.89 3.73 5.78
C LEU A 58 -6.40 3.48 4.36
N LEU A 59 -6.01 2.37 3.72
CA LEU A 59 -6.55 1.95 2.42
C LEU A 59 -8.05 1.64 2.50
N HIS A 60 -8.49 0.98 3.58
CA HIS A 60 -9.90 0.71 3.84
C HIS A 60 -10.75 1.98 3.86
N TRP A 61 -10.33 2.97 4.64
CA TRP A 61 -11.06 4.24 4.71
C TRP A 61 -11.04 4.99 3.39
N LEU A 62 -9.94 4.93 2.65
CA LEU A 62 -9.85 5.54 1.32
C LEU A 62 -10.90 4.92 0.37
N ASP A 63 -10.99 3.58 0.35
CA ASP A 63 -11.98 2.85 -0.43
C ASP A 63 -13.42 3.11 0.04
N PHE A 64 -13.64 3.11 1.35
CA PHE A 64 -14.95 3.35 1.97
C PHE A 64 -15.54 4.70 1.55
N TYR A 65 -14.72 5.75 1.49
CA TYR A 65 -15.13 7.08 1.03
C TYR A 65 -15.12 7.25 -0.50
N GLY A 66 -15.06 6.15 -1.24
CA GLY A 66 -15.26 6.12 -2.69
C GLY A 66 -14.06 6.50 -3.55
N HIS A 67 -12.89 6.67 -2.95
CA HIS A 67 -11.63 6.83 -3.64
C HIS A 67 -11.06 5.48 -4.08
N GLN A 68 -10.07 5.48 -4.97
CA GLN A 68 -9.39 4.26 -5.38
C GLN A 68 -8.22 3.97 -4.45
N SER A 69 -8.15 2.75 -3.89
CA SER A 69 -7.02 2.30 -3.10
C SER A 69 -6.20 1.25 -3.84
N ILE A 70 -4.87 1.34 -3.72
CA ILE A 70 -3.94 0.38 -4.30
C ILE A 70 -3.05 -0.16 -3.20
N ALA A 71 -3.10 -1.48 -2.98
CA ALA A 71 -2.10 -2.21 -2.22
C ALA A 71 -0.96 -2.59 -3.16
N LEU A 72 0.17 -1.88 -3.05
CA LEU A 72 1.35 -2.13 -3.87
C LEU A 72 2.25 -3.17 -3.20
N VAL A 73 2.27 -4.37 -3.72
CA VAL A 73 3.12 -5.44 -3.19
C VAL A 73 4.52 -5.43 -3.81
N GLY A 74 5.52 -5.49 -2.95
CA GLY A 74 6.93 -5.37 -3.30
C GLY A 74 7.55 -6.70 -3.77
N GLY A 75 6.96 -7.42 -4.73
CA GLY A 75 7.52 -8.68 -5.22
C GLY A 75 8.89 -8.53 -5.86
N GLY A 76 9.10 -7.49 -6.66
CA GLY A 76 10.39 -7.20 -7.28
C GLY A 76 11.44 -6.70 -6.27
N THR A 77 11.07 -5.75 -5.43
CA THR A 77 11.99 -5.20 -4.41
C THR A 77 12.37 -6.22 -3.34
N THR A 78 11.47 -7.14 -2.99
CA THR A 78 11.77 -8.24 -2.06
C THR A 78 12.79 -9.23 -2.65
N LEU A 79 12.77 -9.48 -3.96
CA LEU A 79 13.76 -10.31 -4.66
C LEU A 79 15.16 -9.71 -4.61
N ILE A 80 15.27 -8.39 -4.69
CA ILE A 80 16.56 -7.68 -4.62
C ILE A 80 17.12 -7.72 -3.20
N GLY A 81 16.25 -7.90 -2.18
CA GLY A 81 16.69 -8.00 -0.78
C GLY A 81 17.03 -6.65 -0.18
N ASP A 82 16.13 -5.67 -0.29
CA ASP A 82 16.30 -4.34 0.30
C ASP A 82 16.72 -4.45 1.79
N PRO A 83 17.93 -3.99 2.17
CA PRO A 83 18.44 -4.07 3.52
C PRO A 83 17.89 -2.97 4.44
N SER A 84 16.96 -2.12 3.99
CA SER A 84 16.52 -0.94 4.72
C SER A 84 16.12 -1.26 6.17
N GLY A 85 16.89 -0.73 7.11
CA GLY A 85 16.63 -0.73 8.54
C GLY A 85 17.09 -1.96 9.34
N LYS A 86 17.91 -2.87 8.79
CA LYS A 86 18.47 -4.01 9.55
C LYS A 86 19.92 -4.31 9.17
N ASP A 87 20.78 -4.42 10.18
CA ASP A 87 22.22 -4.78 10.04
C ASP A 87 22.49 -6.24 9.65
N GLN A 88 21.46 -7.06 9.46
CA GLN A 88 21.61 -8.47 9.09
C GLN A 88 21.12 -8.71 7.67
N THR A 89 21.94 -9.40 6.88
CA THR A 89 21.58 -9.93 5.55
C THR A 89 20.27 -10.72 5.65
N ARG A 90 19.19 -10.16 5.07
CA ARG A 90 17.92 -10.89 4.96
C ARG A 90 18.15 -12.14 4.10
N LYS A 91 17.55 -13.25 4.49
CA LYS A 91 17.49 -14.44 3.66
C LYS A 91 16.83 -14.04 2.32
N ILE A 92 17.56 -14.19 1.24
CA ILE A 92 17.04 -13.94 -0.10
C ILE A 92 15.95 -15.00 -0.34
N LEU A 93 14.72 -14.55 -0.53
CA LEU A 93 13.59 -15.42 -0.84
C LEU A 93 13.62 -15.77 -2.32
N GLY A 94 13.29 -17.03 -2.62
CA GLY A 94 13.09 -17.45 -4.01
C GLY A 94 11.79 -16.87 -4.59
N LYS A 95 11.71 -16.82 -5.91
CA LYS A 95 10.52 -16.32 -6.62
C LYS A 95 9.23 -17.07 -6.24
N ASP A 96 9.34 -18.38 -6.02
CA ASP A 96 8.19 -19.22 -5.65
C ASP A 96 7.70 -18.91 -4.23
N ASP A 97 8.61 -18.65 -3.28
CA ASP A 97 8.27 -18.24 -1.92
C ASP A 97 7.54 -16.89 -1.92
N ILE A 98 8.04 -15.94 -2.71
CA ILE A 98 7.42 -14.61 -2.85
C ILE A 98 6.02 -14.73 -3.45
N ASN A 99 5.84 -15.51 -4.50
CA ASN A 99 4.53 -15.73 -5.12
C ASN A 99 3.53 -16.38 -4.15
N LYS A 100 3.99 -17.33 -3.33
CA LYS A 100 3.18 -17.94 -2.29
C LYS A 100 2.78 -16.91 -1.22
N ASN A 101 3.73 -16.09 -0.77
CA ASN A 101 3.47 -15.05 0.22
C ASN A 101 2.46 -14.02 -0.32
N ILE A 102 2.58 -13.59 -1.58
CA ILE A 102 1.64 -12.68 -2.23
C ILE A 102 0.21 -13.23 -2.15
N LYS A 103 -0.01 -14.50 -2.54
CA LYS A 103 -1.34 -15.12 -2.49
C LYS A 103 -1.96 -15.13 -1.09
N ASN A 104 -1.15 -15.38 -0.06
CA ASN A 104 -1.63 -15.39 1.32
C ASN A 104 -2.00 -13.97 1.78
N ILE A 105 -1.18 -12.99 1.40
CA ILE A 105 -1.41 -11.57 1.74
C ILE A 105 -2.63 -11.01 1.00
N GLU A 106 -2.87 -11.40 -0.27
CA GLU A 106 -4.07 -11.04 -1.03
C GLU A 106 -5.35 -11.43 -0.31
N GLN A 107 -5.39 -12.62 0.31
CA GLN A 107 -6.53 -13.05 1.11
C GLN A 107 -6.75 -12.15 2.34
N THR A 108 -5.68 -11.61 2.90
CA THR A 108 -5.78 -10.66 4.00
C THR A 108 -6.31 -9.31 3.49
N PHE A 109 -5.78 -8.79 2.40
CA PHE A 109 -6.23 -7.53 1.81
C PHE A 109 -7.72 -7.55 1.48
N SER A 110 -8.22 -8.64 0.88
CA SER A 110 -9.64 -8.77 0.51
C SER A 110 -10.63 -8.67 1.68
N ARG A 111 -10.16 -8.76 2.93
CA ARG A 111 -10.99 -8.54 4.12
C ARG A 111 -11.13 -7.08 4.50
N PHE A 112 -10.27 -6.20 3.98
CA PHE A 112 -10.23 -4.78 4.32
C PHE A 112 -10.65 -3.88 3.18
N ILE A 113 -10.35 -4.25 1.93
CA ILE A 113 -10.60 -3.44 0.74
C ILE A 113 -11.40 -4.23 -0.29
N ASP A 114 -12.27 -3.55 -1.02
CA ASP A 114 -13.11 -4.17 -2.04
C ASP A 114 -12.38 -4.25 -3.39
N LEU A 115 -11.67 -5.37 -3.59
CA LEU A 115 -10.92 -5.65 -4.82
C LEU A 115 -11.80 -5.78 -6.08
N LYS A 116 -13.12 -5.91 -5.91
CA LYS A 116 -14.04 -6.05 -7.05
C LYS A 116 -14.58 -4.70 -7.54
N LYS A 117 -14.44 -3.67 -6.73
CA LYS A 117 -15.08 -2.38 -6.99
C LYS A 117 -14.08 -1.27 -7.31
N ASN A 118 -13.31 -0.84 -6.33
CA ASN A 118 -12.46 0.34 -6.46
C ASN A 118 -11.00 0.08 -6.13
N SER A 119 -10.70 -1.05 -5.49
CA SER A 119 -9.36 -1.31 -4.97
C SER A 119 -8.60 -2.30 -5.85
N LEU A 120 -7.29 -2.16 -5.88
CA LEU A 120 -6.39 -3.01 -6.68
C LEU A 120 -5.25 -3.52 -5.79
N ILE A 121 -4.77 -4.71 -6.14
CA ILE A 121 -3.45 -5.19 -5.70
C ILE A 121 -2.55 -5.17 -6.93
N ILE A 122 -1.40 -4.52 -6.81
CA ILE A 122 -0.43 -4.36 -7.91
C ILE A 122 0.93 -4.84 -7.42
N ASN A 123 1.60 -5.66 -8.22
CA ASN A 123 2.93 -6.16 -7.91
C ASN A 123 4.00 -5.36 -8.67
N ASN A 124 4.95 -4.76 -7.96
CA ASN A 124 6.01 -4.01 -8.63
C ASN A 124 6.95 -4.89 -9.48
N TYR A 125 6.94 -6.20 -9.27
CA TYR A 125 7.67 -7.14 -10.13
C TYR A 125 7.23 -7.04 -11.60
N ASP A 126 5.94 -6.76 -11.87
CA ASP A 126 5.38 -6.78 -13.21
C ASP A 126 6.04 -5.77 -14.17
N TRP A 127 6.50 -4.65 -13.63
CA TRP A 127 7.23 -3.66 -14.45
C TRP A 127 8.73 -3.65 -14.17
N LEU A 128 9.18 -3.88 -12.92
CA LEU A 128 10.60 -3.88 -12.60
C LEU A 128 11.38 -4.98 -13.34
N SER A 129 10.75 -6.15 -13.52
CA SER A 129 11.36 -7.28 -14.24
C SER A 129 11.60 -7.01 -15.74
N ASN A 130 10.95 -6.00 -16.30
CA ASN A 130 11.06 -5.62 -17.71
C ASN A 130 12.00 -4.44 -17.94
N ILE A 131 12.54 -3.84 -16.87
CA ILE A 131 13.49 -2.74 -17.00
C ILE A 131 14.86 -3.32 -17.34
N ASN A 132 15.42 -2.86 -18.46
CA ASN A 132 16.77 -3.21 -18.85
C ASN A 132 17.77 -2.37 -18.03
N TYR A 133 18.75 -3.02 -17.42
CA TYR A 133 19.80 -2.36 -16.62
C TYR A 133 20.57 -1.28 -17.39
N ILE A 134 20.74 -1.45 -18.70
CA ILE A 134 21.47 -0.48 -19.55
C ILE A 134 20.60 0.75 -19.85
N ASP A 135 19.28 0.57 -19.94
CA ASP A 135 18.33 1.64 -20.27
C ASP A 135 17.84 2.39 -19.02
N PHE A 136 18.17 1.89 -17.82
CA PHE A 136 17.81 2.50 -16.55
C PHE A 136 18.80 3.56 -16.13
#